data_0b4a22956518b6a32526f16554332385
#
_entry.id   0b4a22956518b6a32526f16554332385
#
_cell.length_a   1.000
_cell.length_b   1.000
_cell.length_c   1.000
_cell.angle_alpha   90.00
_cell.angle_beta   90.00
_cell.angle_gamma   90.00
#
_symmetry.space_group_name_H-M   'P 1'
#
loop_
_entity.id
_entity.type
_entity.pdbx_description
1 polymer ?
#
loop_
_entity_poly.entity_id
_entity_poly.type
_entity_poly.pdbx_seq_one_letter_code
_entity_poly.pdbx_strand_id
1 'polypeptide(L)'
;ISLDYSHIFNKNWWTTVRGNFTYASSEFSEYEEPDYSATPWRSKIGSKLSQTYGYIAERLFVDDEDVANSPKQQFGEYTAGDIKYKDINRDGIIDEQDIVPIGYPTTPEIIYGFGFSVGYKAFDFNCFFQGSARSSFFIDPLRITPFAQPYDPDNELGGKLANNALLQVIANNHWSESNQNTVSYTHLRAHETDQYL
;
A
#
# COMPACT_ATOMS: atom_id res chain seq x y z
N ILE A 1 2.16 12.88 22.42
CA ILE A 1 2.28 12.38 23.80
C ILE A 1 3.67 11.77 23.95
N SER A 2 4.37 12.12 25.00
CA SER A 2 5.64 11.49 25.38
C SER A 2 5.60 11.07 26.84
N LEU A 3 6.26 9.96 27.13
CA LEU A 3 6.43 9.41 28.46
C LEU A 3 7.90 9.08 28.66
N ASP A 4 8.48 9.62 29.70
CA ASP A 4 9.81 9.28 30.17
C ASP A 4 9.73 8.91 31.66
N TYR A 5 10.14 7.70 32.00
CA TYR A 5 10.18 7.21 33.37
C TYR A 5 11.55 6.65 33.65
N SER A 6 12.16 7.08 34.77
CA SER A 6 13.44 6.56 35.22
C SER A 6 13.37 6.26 36.71
N HIS A 7 13.87 5.09 37.09
CA HIS A 7 13.89 4.68 38.49
C HIS A 7 15.18 3.94 38.83
N ILE A 8 15.76 4.28 39.97
CA ILE A 8 16.91 3.61 40.55
C ILE A 8 16.43 2.83 41.76
N PHE A 9 16.44 1.50 41.67
CA PHE A 9 15.97 0.63 42.72
C PHE A 9 17.01 0.52 43.87
N ASN A 10 18.29 0.45 43.49
CA ASN A 10 19.40 0.41 44.40
C ASN A 10 20.72 0.76 43.67
N LYS A 11 21.87 0.67 44.38
CA LYS A 11 23.19 0.99 43.80
C LYS A 11 23.57 0.15 42.57
N ASN A 12 22.91 -0.98 42.38
CA ASN A 12 23.23 -1.93 41.31
C ASN A 12 22.12 -2.07 40.25
N TRP A 13 20.92 -1.49 40.49
CA TRP A 13 19.77 -1.64 39.61
C TRP A 13 19.13 -0.30 39.29
N TRP A 14 18.98 -0.05 38.00
CA TRP A 14 18.21 1.07 37.49
C TRP A 14 17.43 0.67 36.26
N THR A 15 16.37 1.38 35.96
CA THR A 15 15.59 1.22 34.72
C THR A 15 15.13 2.56 34.17
N THR A 16 15.05 2.66 32.87
CA THR A 16 14.43 3.78 32.15
C THR A 16 13.46 3.24 31.12
N VAL A 17 12.24 3.78 31.07
CA VAL A 17 11.23 3.48 30.07
C VAL A 17 10.91 4.77 29.34
N ARG A 18 10.88 4.71 28.02
CA ARG A 18 10.54 5.85 27.17
C ARG A 18 9.47 5.43 26.17
N GLY A 19 8.54 6.33 25.93
CA GLY A 19 7.52 6.13 24.92
C GLY A 19 7.09 7.46 24.31
N ASN A 20 6.85 7.45 23.01
CA ASN A 20 6.24 8.56 22.32
C ASN A 20 5.15 8.07 21.37
N PHE A 21 4.15 8.88 21.19
CA PHE A 21 3.07 8.66 20.25
C PHE A 21 2.63 10.00 19.68
N THR A 22 2.61 10.08 18.36
CA THR A 22 2.13 11.23 17.60
C THR A 22 1.06 10.79 16.63
N TYR A 23 -0.07 11.48 16.64
CA TYR A 23 -1.09 11.40 15.62
C TYR A 23 -1.23 12.77 14.98
N ALA A 24 -1.05 12.84 13.67
CA ALA A 24 -1.21 14.05 12.88
C ALA A 24 -1.99 13.70 11.61
N SER A 25 -3.04 14.46 11.34
CA SER A 25 -3.87 14.30 10.16
C SER A 25 -4.12 15.65 9.52
N SER A 26 -4.05 15.72 8.21
CA SER A 26 -4.30 16.94 7.44
C SER A 26 -5.30 16.67 6.33
N GLU A 27 -6.21 17.61 6.12
CA GLU A 27 -7.28 17.52 5.13
C GLU A 27 -7.38 18.82 4.35
N PHE A 28 -7.83 18.73 3.09
CA PHE A 28 -8.22 19.90 2.34
C PHE A 28 -9.54 20.46 2.86
N SER A 29 -9.52 21.63 3.46
CA SER A 29 -10.74 22.33 3.87
C SER A 29 -11.37 23.11 2.72
N GLU A 30 -10.54 23.64 1.83
CA GLU A 30 -10.94 24.38 0.63
C GLU A 30 -9.98 24.04 -0.52
N TYR A 31 -10.52 23.82 -1.68
CA TYR A 31 -9.76 23.56 -2.90
C TYR A 31 -10.55 24.04 -4.12
N GLU A 32 -9.89 24.73 -5.05
CA GLU A 32 -10.50 25.16 -6.29
C GLU A 32 -10.62 23.96 -7.24
N GLU A 33 -11.82 23.49 -7.44
CA GLU A 33 -12.11 22.29 -8.25
C GLU A 33 -13.41 22.47 -9.04
N PRO A 34 -13.59 21.71 -10.15
CA PRO A 34 -14.87 21.63 -10.84
C PRO A 34 -16.00 21.12 -9.96
N ASP A 35 -17.24 21.29 -10.41
CA ASP A 35 -18.40 20.71 -9.72
C ASP A 35 -18.39 19.18 -9.87
N TYR A 36 -18.12 18.47 -8.79
CA TYR A 36 -18.14 17.02 -8.68
C TYR A 36 -19.41 16.48 -8.01
N SER A 37 -20.53 17.18 -8.07
CA SER A 37 -21.80 16.74 -7.46
C SER A 37 -22.27 15.38 -7.97
N ALA A 38 -21.99 15.05 -9.25
CA ALA A 38 -22.31 13.74 -9.84
C ALA A 38 -21.29 12.65 -9.51
N THR A 39 -20.06 13.01 -9.16
CA THR A 39 -18.95 12.09 -8.83
C THR A 39 -18.22 12.57 -7.58
N PRO A 40 -18.89 12.56 -6.40
CA PRO A 40 -18.38 13.23 -5.20
C PRO A 40 -17.07 12.64 -4.68
N TRP A 41 -16.74 11.39 -5.04
CA TRP A 41 -15.46 10.76 -4.69
C TRP A 41 -14.23 11.37 -5.40
N ARG A 42 -14.44 12.16 -6.46
CA ARG A 42 -13.38 12.89 -7.17
C ARG A 42 -12.98 14.20 -6.48
N SER A 43 -13.85 14.73 -5.61
CA SER A 43 -13.54 15.94 -4.85
C SER A 43 -12.34 15.70 -3.94
N LYS A 44 -11.44 16.69 -3.90
CA LYS A 44 -10.33 16.72 -2.95
C LYS A 44 -10.70 17.31 -1.61
N ILE A 45 -11.80 18.06 -1.54
CA ILE A 45 -12.29 18.66 -0.29
C ILE A 45 -12.64 17.55 0.70
N GLY A 46 -12.08 17.59 1.91
CA GLY A 46 -12.19 16.56 2.92
C GLY A 46 -11.23 15.37 2.75
N SER A 47 -10.50 15.29 1.65
CA SER A 47 -9.46 14.27 1.48
C SER A 47 -8.15 14.65 2.18
N LYS A 48 -7.30 13.65 2.46
CA LYS A 48 -5.98 13.86 3.07
C LYS A 48 -5.00 14.49 2.07
N LEU A 49 -4.07 15.30 2.55
CA LEU A 49 -3.11 16.00 1.69
C LEU A 49 -2.28 15.05 0.81
N SER A 50 -1.85 13.93 1.35
CA SER A 50 -1.02 12.94 0.65
C SER A 50 -1.83 11.71 0.23
N GLN A 51 -3.15 11.89 0.00
CA GLN A 51 -4.03 10.82 -0.41
C GLN A 51 -3.64 10.28 -1.78
N THR A 52 -3.62 8.98 -1.90
CA THR A 52 -3.46 8.29 -3.17
C THR A 52 -4.81 8.03 -3.79
N TYR A 53 -4.89 8.15 -5.11
CA TYR A 53 -6.07 7.88 -5.90
C TYR A 53 -5.79 6.77 -6.90
N GLY A 54 -6.78 5.95 -7.19
CA GLY A 54 -6.65 4.87 -8.14
C GLY A 54 -7.94 4.09 -8.31
N TYR A 55 -7.89 3.06 -9.14
CA TYR A 55 -9.01 2.16 -9.38
C TYR A 55 -9.07 1.10 -8.27
N ILE A 56 -10.28 0.67 -7.92
CA ILE A 56 -10.47 -0.47 -7.02
C ILE A 56 -10.43 -1.76 -7.85
N ALA A 57 -9.44 -2.61 -7.60
CA ALA A 57 -9.42 -3.93 -8.18
C ALA A 57 -10.41 -4.84 -7.46
N GLU A 58 -11.23 -5.57 -8.20
CA GLU A 58 -12.14 -6.58 -7.65
C GLU A 58 -11.46 -7.95 -7.58
N ARG A 59 -10.89 -8.39 -8.70
CA ARG A 59 -10.25 -9.69 -8.90
C ARG A 59 -9.48 -9.71 -10.22
N LEU A 60 -8.92 -10.83 -10.58
CA LEU A 60 -8.45 -11.07 -11.95
C LEU A 60 -9.62 -11.59 -12.81
N PHE A 61 -9.59 -11.29 -14.11
CA PHE A 61 -10.49 -11.94 -15.06
C PHE A 61 -10.20 -13.44 -15.12
N VAL A 62 -11.26 -14.24 -15.05
CA VAL A 62 -11.13 -15.70 -15.03
C VAL A 62 -10.83 -16.23 -16.42
N ASP A 63 -11.62 -15.81 -17.40
CA ASP A 63 -11.58 -16.25 -18.78
C ASP A 63 -12.09 -15.15 -19.73
N ASP A 64 -12.10 -15.42 -21.03
CA ASP A 64 -12.54 -14.48 -22.05
C ASP A 64 -14.05 -14.19 -21.99
N GLU A 65 -14.85 -15.10 -21.46
CA GLU A 65 -16.29 -14.89 -21.25
C GLU A 65 -16.53 -13.87 -20.15
N ASP A 66 -15.74 -13.94 -19.07
CA ASP A 66 -15.78 -12.94 -17.99
C ASP A 66 -15.32 -11.56 -18.49
N VAL A 67 -14.31 -11.51 -19.35
CA VAL A 67 -13.88 -10.26 -20.01
C VAL A 67 -15.02 -9.68 -20.83
N ALA A 68 -15.68 -10.48 -21.65
CA ALA A 68 -16.77 -10.04 -22.53
C ALA A 68 -18.02 -9.56 -21.79
N ASN A 69 -18.30 -10.12 -20.61
CA ASN A 69 -19.46 -9.82 -19.77
C ASN A 69 -19.20 -8.76 -18.68
N SER A 70 -18.02 -8.16 -18.66
CA SER A 70 -17.66 -7.16 -17.66
C SER A 70 -17.66 -5.75 -18.22
N PRO A 71 -17.71 -4.70 -17.37
CA PRO A 71 -17.53 -3.32 -17.79
C PRO A 71 -16.26 -3.14 -18.62
N LYS A 72 -16.34 -2.35 -19.68
CA LYS A 72 -15.23 -2.15 -20.61
C LYS A 72 -14.17 -1.23 -19.99
N GLN A 73 -12.94 -1.70 -19.88
CA GLN A 73 -11.80 -0.91 -19.42
C GLN A 73 -11.21 -0.08 -20.57
N GLN A 74 -11.10 1.25 -20.41
CA GLN A 74 -10.67 2.17 -21.47
C GLN A 74 -9.16 2.47 -21.50
N PHE A 75 -8.39 1.99 -20.53
CA PHE A 75 -6.99 2.37 -20.36
C PHE A 75 -5.98 1.37 -20.92
N GLY A 76 -6.39 0.50 -21.84
CA GLY A 76 -5.52 -0.43 -22.54
C GLY A 76 -6.22 -1.68 -23.02
N GLU A 77 -5.49 -2.55 -23.70
CA GLU A 77 -5.92 -3.91 -24.01
C GLU A 77 -5.79 -4.78 -22.77
N TYR A 78 -6.74 -5.65 -22.54
CA TYR A 78 -6.78 -6.56 -21.39
C TYR A 78 -7.39 -7.90 -21.79
N THR A 79 -7.01 -8.94 -21.07
CA THR A 79 -7.36 -10.33 -21.35
C THR A 79 -7.60 -11.10 -20.05
N ALA A 80 -7.99 -12.37 -20.18
CA ALA A 80 -8.07 -13.26 -19.02
C ALA A 80 -6.74 -13.27 -18.23
N GLY A 81 -6.83 -13.19 -16.90
CA GLY A 81 -5.69 -13.04 -16.01
C GLY A 81 -5.27 -11.60 -15.68
N ASP A 82 -5.81 -10.61 -16.40
CA ASP A 82 -5.62 -9.21 -16.07
C ASP A 82 -6.58 -8.78 -14.93
N ILE A 83 -6.34 -7.59 -14.39
CA ILE A 83 -7.13 -7.08 -13.28
C ILE A 83 -8.45 -6.56 -13.77
N LYS A 84 -9.51 -7.06 -13.15
CA LYS A 84 -10.86 -6.52 -13.26
C LYS A 84 -11.04 -5.41 -12.24
N TYR A 85 -11.32 -4.21 -12.72
CA TYR A 85 -11.59 -3.06 -11.88
C TYR A 85 -13.08 -2.85 -11.66
N LYS A 86 -13.39 -2.17 -10.57
CA LYS A 86 -14.75 -1.87 -10.16
C LYS A 86 -15.26 -0.62 -10.87
N ASP A 87 -16.41 -0.74 -11.48
CA ASP A 87 -17.20 0.37 -12.01
C ASP A 87 -17.91 1.06 -10.84
N ILE A 88 -17.46 2.24 -10.48
CA ILE A 88 -17.92 2.99 -9.31
C ILE A 88 -19.20 3.75 -9.62
N ASN A 89 -19.26 4.39 -10.79
CA ASN A 89 -20.42 5.17 -11.23
C ASN A 89 -21.52 4.30 -11.88
N ARG A 90 -21.20 3.04 -12.23
CA ARG A 90 -22.09 2.04 -12.83
C ARG A 90 -22.60 2.41 -14.22
N ASP A 91 -21.75 3.03 -15.01
CA ASP A 91 -22.05 3.37 -16.39
C ASP A 91 -21.65 2.28 -17.41
N GLY A 92 -21.02 1.20 -16.96
CA GLY A 92 -20.56 0.06 -17.76
C GLY A 92 -19.19 0.26 -18.38
N ILE A 93 -18.50 1.31 -18.02
CA ILE A 93 -17.17 1.67 -18.54
C ILE A 93 -16.26 1.96 -17.35
N ILE A 94 -15.04 1.48 -17.39
CA ILE A 94 -14.01 1.82 -16.42
C ILE A 94 -13.09 2.90 -17.02
N ASP A 95 -13.22 4.11 -16.51
CA ASP A 95 -12.47 5.28 -16.98
C ASP A 95 -12.00 6.18 -15.81
N GLU A 96 -11.56 7.38 -16.09
CA GLU A 96 -11.10 8.33 -15.07
C GLU A 96 -12.17 8.70 -14.03
N GLN A 97 -13.45 8.46 -14.32
CA GLN A 97 -14.53 8.75 -13.38
C GLN A 97 -14.62 7.72 -12.25
N ASP A 98 -14.00 6.55 -12.41
CA ASP A 98 -13.94 5.49 -11.41
C ASP A 98 -12.73 5.60 -10.48
N ILE A 99 -11.90 6.61 -10.66
CA ILE A 99 -10.77 6.86 -9.77
C ILE A 99 -11.29 7.38 -8.42
N VAL A 100 -10.94 6.66 -7.36
CA VAL A 100 -11.36 6.96 -5.98
C VAL A 100 -10.15 7.10 -5.05
N PRO A 101 -10.30 7.72 -3.88
CA PRO A 101 -9.27 7.67 -2.85
C PRO A 101 -9.05 6.22 -2.41
N ILE A 102 -7.80 5.77 -2.44
CA ILE A 102 -7.41 4.42 -2.01
C ILE A 102 -6.44 4.48 -0.84
N GLY A 103 -6.68 3.61 0.16
CA GLY A 103 -5.86 3.43 1.34
C GLY A 103 -5.63 4.66 2.20
N TYR A 104 -4.52 4.63 2.90
CA TYR A 104 -4.07 5.75 3.74
C TYR A 104 -3.19 6.71 2.96
N PRO A 105 -2.96 7.94 3.49
CA PRO A 105 -1.99 8.85 2.91
C PRO A 105 -0.59 8.23 2.81
N THR A 106 0.21 8.68 1.87
CA THR A 106 1.63 8.24 1.79
C THR A 106 2.46 8.75 2.97
N THR A 107 2.05 9.85 3.60
CA THR A 107 2.65 10.35 4.84
C THR A 107 1.97 9.68 6.04
N PRO A 108 2.72 9.01 6.93
CA PRO A 108 2.13 8.36 8.10
C PRO A 108 1.38 9.33 9.00
N GLU A 109 0.14 9.00 9.37
CA GLU A 109 -0.63 9.75 10.35
C GLU A 109 -0.23 9.40 11.80
N ILE A 110 0.31 8.20 12.01
CA ILE A 110 0.76 7.74 13.33
C ILE A 110 2.25 7.45 13.28
N ILE A 111 2.97 8.04 14.24
CA ILE A 111 4.37 7.72 14.52
C ILE A 111 4.48 7.40 16.01
N TYR A 112 5.06 6.27 16.34
CA TYR A 112 5.24 5.84 17.71
C TYR A 112 6.62 5.27 17.94
N GLY A 113 7.08 5.37 19.18
CA GLY A 113 8.30 4.73 19.61
C GLY A 113 8.20 4.37 21.08
N PHE A 114 8.77 3.26 21.46
CA PHE A 114 8.90 2.85 22.86
C PHE A 114 10.17 2.07 23.08
N GLY A 115 10.72 2.21 24.25
CA GLY A 115 11.93 1.52 24.61
C GLY A 115 12.16 1.46 26.09
N PHE A 116 13.03 0.57 26.49
CA PHE A 116 13.46 0.45 27.85
C PHE A 116 14.96 0.18 27.95
N SER A 117 15.53 0.66 29.01
CA SER A 117 16.92 0.42 29.39
C SER A 117 16.95 -0.11 30.80
N VAL A 118 17.76 -1.09 31.03
CA VAL A 118 17.96 -1.70 32.34
C VAL A 118 19.45 -1.86 32.61
N GLY A 119 19.90 -1.38 33.71
CA GLY A 119 21.27 -1.59 34.20
C GLY A 119 21.30 -2.45 35.46
N TYR A 120 22.18 -3.42 35.45
CA TYR A 120 22.47 -4.24 36.63
C TYR A 120 23.97 -4.43 36.81
N LYS A 121 24.52 -3.83 37.85
CA LYS A 121 25.98 -3.81 38.13
C LYS A 121 26.78 -3.25 36.94
N ALA A 122 27.53 -4.11 36.26
CA ALA A 122 28.36 -3.78 35.10
C ALA A 122 27.69 -4.13 33.76
N PHE A 123 26.45 -4.56 33.78
CA PHE A 123 25.69 -4.91 32.57
C PHE A 123 24.56 -3.91 32.29
N ASP A 124 24.52 -3.42 31.06
CA ASP A 124 23.45 -2.56 30.56
C ASP A 124 22.77 -3.22 29.36
N PHE A 125 21.45 -3.20 29.36
CA PHE A 125 20.64 -3.62 28.23
C PHE A 125 19.73 -2.47 27.80
N ASN A 126 19.70 -2.19 26.51
CA ASN A 126 18.84 -1.16 25.92
C ASN A 126 18.12 -1.74 24.72
N CYS A 127 16.81 -1.52 24.63
CA CYS A 127 15.99 -1.91 23.51
C CYS A 127 15.05 -0.74 23.16
N PHE A 128 14.97 -0.42 21.87
CA PHE A 128 14.09 0.64 21.37
C PHE A 128 13.39 0.18 20.11
N PHE A 129 12.08 0.36 20.05
CA PHE A 129 11.22 0.09 18.92
C PHE A 129 10.63 1.39 18.39
N GLN A 130 10.61 1.54 17.09
CA GLN A 130 9.96 2.67 16.41
C GLN A 130 9.14 2.14 15.27
N GLY A 131 7.97 2.74 15.05
CA GLY A 131 7.09 2.36 13.96
C GLY A 131 6.24 3.53 13.50
N SER A 132 5.64 3.32 12.35
CA SER A 132 4.63 4.19 11.77
C SER A 132 3.42 3.37 11.37
N ALA A 133 2.25 4.01 11.36
CA ALA A 133 1.01 3.39 10.95
C ALA A 133 0.09 4.39 10.25
N ARG A 134 -0.96 3.89 9.63
CA ARG A 134 -1.87 4.67 8.79
C ARG A 134 -1.12 5.42 7.69
N SER A 135 -0.30 4.67 6.96
CA SER A 135 0.36 5.12 5.74
C SER A 135 0.30 4.03 4.68
N SER A 136 0.31 4.46 3.45
CA SER A 136 0.33 3.58 2.29
C SER A 136 1.56 3.86 1.44
N PHE A 137 2.07 2.83 0.79
CA PHE A 137 3.15 2.95 -0.18
C PHE A 137 2.87 2.03 -1.36
N PHE A 138 3.41 2.38 -2.52
CA PHE A 138 3.35 1.51 -3.68
C PHE A 138 4.54 0.57 -3.69
N ILE A 139 4.26 -0.70 -3.92
CA ILE A 139 5.31 -1.66 -4.23
C ILE A 139 5.74 -1.41 -5.68
N ASP A 140 7.05 -1.39 -5.95
CA ASP A 140 7.58 -1.25 -7.30
C ASP A 140 7.13 -2.45 -8.16
N PRO A 141 6.24 -2.26 -9.15
CA PRO A 141 5.70 -3.36 -9.95
C PRO A 141 6.78 -4.10 -10.72
N LEU A 142 7.85 -3.43 -11.15
CA LEU A 142 8.94 -4.06 -11.89
C LEU A 142 9.69 -5.12 -11.06
N ARG A 143 9.67 -4.96 -9.72
CA ARG A 143 10.34 -5.90 -8.80
C ARG A 143 9.51 -7.10 -8.42
N ILE A 144 8.20 -7.03 -8.64
CA ILE A 144 7.26 -8.09 -8.25
C ILE A 144 6.59 -8.75 -9.46
N THR A 145 6.76 -8.21 -10.67
CA THR A 145 6.19 -8.79 -11.88
C THR A 145 6.84 -10.14 -12.19
N PRO A 146 6.06 -11.22 -12.27
CA PRO A 146 6.56 -12.51 -12.70
C PRO A 146 7.09 -12.41 -14.13
N PHE A 147 8.18 -13.11 -14.40
CA PHE A 147 8.73 -13.26 -15.75
C PHE A 147 9.09 -11.95 -16.47
N ALA A 148 9.29 -10.86 -15.72
CA ALA A 148 9.76 -9.62 -16.31
C ALA A 148 11.04 -9.88 -17.12
N GLN A 149 11.10 -9.30 -18.33
CA GLN A 149 12.20 -9.49 -19.26
C GLN A 149 13.54 -9.06 -18.61
N PRO A 150 14.65 -9.76 -18.90
CA PRO A 150 15.96 -9.30 -18.47
C PRO A 150 16.26 -7.92 -19.08
N TYR A 151 17.10 -7.16 -18.38
CA TYR A 151 17.55 -5.83 -18.78
C TYR A 151 17.94 -5.76 -20.25
N ASP A 152 17.28 -4.89 -20.98
CA ASP A 152 17.68 -4.45 -22.30
C ASP A 152 18.44 -3.12 -22.15
N PRO A 153 19.76 -3.07 -22.45
CA PRO A 153 20.55 -1.86 -22.34
C PRO A 153 20.11 -0.76 -23.31
N ASP A 154 19.39 -1.10 -24.36
CA ASP A 154 18.89 -0.18 -25.39
C ASP A 154 17.50 0.39 -25.05
N ASN A 155 16.89 -0.05 -23.95
CA ASN A 155 15.62 0.48 -23.47
C ASN A 155 15.86 1.64 -22.53
N GLU A 156 15.33 2.83 -22.86
CA GLU A 156 15.49 4.06 -22.08
C GLU A 156 14.90 3.99 -20.65
N LEU A 157 14.01 3.04 -20.37
CA LEU A 157 13.55 2.67 -19.04
C LEU A 157 14.55 1.80 -18.26
N GLY A 158 15.75 1.60 -18.82
CA GLY A 158 16.84 0.72 -18.43
C GLY A 158 17.37 0.86 -17.02
N GLY A 159 16.61 0.43 -16.05
CA GLY A 159 17.15 -0.02 -14.78
C GLY A 159 17.69 -1.44 -14.94
N LYS A 160 18.84 -1.74 -14.37
CA LYS A 160 19.36 -3.11 -14.27
C LYS A 160 18.37 -3.99 -13.53
N LEU A 161 17.46 -4.64 -14.26
CA LEU A 161 16.66 -5.76 -13.75
C LEU A 161 17.53 -7.03 -13.71
N ALA A 162 18.77 -6.86 -13.24
CA ALA A 162 19.64 -7.99 -12.96
C ALA A 162 19.05 -8.74 -11.75
N ASN A 163 18.61 -9.96 -11.98
CA ASN A 163 18.01 -10.87 -11.02
C ASN A 163 16.57 -10.51 -10.62
N ASN A 164 15.60 -10.88 -11.43
CA ASN A 164 14.21 -11.00 -11.02
C ASN A 164 14.05 -12.17 -10.04
N ALA A 165 14.60 -12.03 -8.85
CA ALA A 165 14.30 -12.92 -7.76
C ALA A 165 12.87 -12.61 -7.30
N LEU A 166 11.92 -13.34 -7.85
CA LEU A 166 10.54 -13.27 -7.43
C LEU A 166 10.39 -13.94 -6.07
N LEU A 167 9.61 -13.34 -5.18
CA LEU A 167 9.26 -13.98 -3.92
C LEU A 167 8.50 -15.27 -4.21
N GLN A 168 8.85 -16.36 -3.52
CA GLN A 168 8.24 -17.67 -3.73
C GLN A 168 6.72 -17.63 -3.55
N VAL A 169 6.20 -16.80 -2.65
CA VAL A 169 4.76 -16.61 -2.44
C VAL A 169 4.08 -16.05 -3.69
N ILE A 170 4.71 -15.12 -4.40
CA ILE A 170 4.19 -14.57 -5.65
C ILE A 170 4.30 -15.60 -6.77
N ALA A 171 5.45 -16.29 -6.88
CA ALA A 171 5.65 -17.34 -7.86
C ALA A 171 4.64 -18.49 -7.75
N ASN A 172 4.28 -18.86 -6.51
CA ASN A 172 3.33 -19.95 -6.25
C ASN A 172 1.86 -19.52 -6.44
N ASN A 173 1.57 -18.23 -6.39
CA ASN A 173 0.21 -17.68 -6.41
C ASN A 173 -0.05 -16.78 -7.64
N HIS A 174 0.62 -17.00 -8.76
CA HIS A 174 0.31 -16.28 -9.98
C HIS A 174 -0.85 -16.92 -10.75
N TRP A 175 -1.58 -16.13 -11.50
CA TRP A 175 -2.61 -16.61 -12.39
C TRP A 175 -1.99 -17.44 -13.53
N SER A 176 -2.66 -18.54 -13.88
CA SER A 176 -2.35 -19.36 -15.04
C SER A 176 -3.64 -20.07 -15.48
N GLU A 177 -3.70 -20.55 -16.71
CA GLU A 177 -4.86 -21.32 -17.20
C GLU A 177 -5.21 -22.52 -16.32
N SER A 178 -4.22 -23.12 -15.68
CA SER A 178 -4.41 -24.22 -14.73
C SER A 178 -4.72 -23.76 -13.30
N ASN A 179 -4.61 -22.46 -12.99
CA ASN A 179 -4.78 -21.87 -11.67
C ASN A 179 -5.48 -20.49 -11.76
N GLN A 180 -6.70 -20.51 -12.31
CA GLN A 180 -7.50 -19.30 -12.58
C GLN A 180 -8.05 -18.62 -11.33
N ASN A 181 -8.08 -19.30 -10.18
CA ASN A 181 -8.62 -18.79 -8.92
C ASN A 181 -7.58 -18.09 -8.04
N THR A 182 -6.36 -17.92 -8.50
CA THR A 182 -5.32 -17.23 -7.73
C THR A 182 -5.47 -15.74 -7.86
N VAL A 183 -5.60 -15.09 -6.72
CA VAL A 183 -5.57 -13.64 -6.55
C VAL A 183 -4.12 -13.21 -6.36
N SER A 184 -3.26 -13.39 -7.37
CA SER A 184 -1.93 -12.80 -7.35
C SER A 184 -1.95 -11.49 -8.12
N TYR A 185 -2.18 -10.43 -7.42
CA TYR A 185 -2.04 -9.09 -7.94
C TYR A 185 -0.57 -8.76 -8.07
N THR A 186 0.01 -8.96 -9.22
CA THR A 186 1.43 -8.72 -9.47
C THR A 186 1.83 -7.24 -9.39
N HIS A 187 0.87 -6.33 -9.38
CA HIS A 187 1.09 -4.90 -9.31
C HIS A 187 0.15 -4.18 -8.36
N LEU A 188 -0.42 -4.91 -7.42
CA LEU A 188 -1.35 -4.32 -6.49
C LEU A 188 -1.03 -4.63 -5.06
N ARG A 189 -1.16 -3.62 -4.31
CA ARG A 189 -1.61 -3.48 -2.96
C ARG A 189 -0.57 -3.62 -1.86
N ALA A 190 0.08 -2.53 -1.63
CA ALA A 190 0.46 -2.15 -0.28
C ALA A 190 -0.76 -1.97 0.68
N HIS A 191 -1.98 -2.09 0.15
CA HIS A 191 -3.22 -1.72 0.86
C HIS A 191 -3.98 -2.85 1.51
N GLU A 192 -3.84 -4.08 1.03
CA GLU A 192 -4.69 -5.17 1.54
C GLU A 192 -4.15 -5.91 2.73
N THR A 193 -2.92 -5.67 3.14
CA THR A 193 -2.38 -6.27 4.35
C THR A 193 -3.07 -5.77 5.63
N ASP A 194 -3.72 -4.61 5.58
CA ASP A 194 -4.42 -4.05 6.75
C ASP A 194 -5.86 -4.57 6.91
N GLN A 195 -6.40 -5.31 5.94
CA GLN A 195 -7.76 -5.84 6.02
C GLN A 195 -7.85 -7.30 6.53
N TYR A 196 -6.71 -7.95 6.78
CA TYR A 196 -6.64 -9.35 7.24
C TYR A 196 -5.89 -9.56 8.56
N LEU A 197 -5.73 -8.49 9.36
CA LEU A 197 -5.26 -8.59 10.75
C LEU A 197 -6.38 -8.30 11.74
#